data_9ac210ac43f2cc92d2132066317a6715
#
_entry.id   9ac210ac43f2cc92d2132066317a6715
#
_cell.length_a   1.000
_cell.length_b   1.000
_cell.length_c   1.000
_cell.angle_alpha   90.00
_cell.angle_beta   90.00
_cell.angle_gamma   90.00
#
_symmetry.space_group_name_H-M   'P 1'
#
loop_
_entity.id
_entity.type
_entity.pdbx_description
1 polymer ?
#
loop_
_entity_poly.entity_id
_entity_poly.type
_entity_poly.pdbx_seq_one_letter_code
_entity_poly.pdbx_strand_id
1 'polypeptide(L)'
;MKTRREFLQGLIISVGGASALSACGDAANVVATTAGERGRFYTQDEMTLISRISDLVIPRTETPGALDANVPGYLDALMSDWASADTQNGHRAALQLISQRLDSLSGDFKAASETEAVAALSELDSDAFNGDNSLGGYRSLKGYITQSYFASEAGATEELKWVAIPGRWDPSVDIATGD
;
A
#
# COMPACT_ATOMS: atom_id res chain seq x y z
N MET A 1 17.59 -17.18 47.13
CA MET A 1 16.76 -15.96 46.87
C MET A 1 17.01 -15.51 45.44
N LYS A 2 16.01 -15.49 44.59
CA LYS A 2 16.15 -14.97 43.23
C LYS A 2 16.33 -13.45 43.29
N THR A 3 17.25 -12.92 42.54
CA THR A 3 17.52 -11.49 42.51
C THR A 3 16.43 -10.74 41.75
N ARG A 4 16.22 -9.44 42.01
CA ARG A 4 15.25 -8.60 41.27
C ARG A 4 15.47 -8.64 39.75
N ARG A 5 16.72 -8.79 39.34
CA ARG A 5 17.11 -8.89 37.94
C ARG A 5 16.64 -10.21 37.31
N GLU A 6 16.76 -11.34 38.01
CA GLU A 6 16.27 -12.64 37.55
C GLU A 6 14.75 -12.69 37.49
N PHE A 7 14.06 -12.00 38.43
CA PHE A 7 12.61 -11.86 38.39
C PHE A 7 12.13 -11.04 37.18
N LEU A 8 12.77 -9.91 36.92
CA LEU A 8 12.46 -9.07 35.76
C LEU A 8 12.79 -9.74 34.43
N GLN A 9 13.89 -10.49 34.36
CA GLN A 9 14.22 -11.29 33.17
C GLN A 9 13.19 -12.40 32.92
N GLY A 10 12.74 -13.08 33.98
CA GLY A 10 11.67 -14.08 33.88
C GLY A 10 10.33 -13.49 33.45
N LEU A 11 10.00 -12.28 33.91
CA LEU A 11 8.77 -11.58 33.52
C LEU A 11 8.81 -11.12 32.05
N ILE A 12 9.95 -10.64 31.59
CA ILE A 12 10.13 -10.23 30.18
C ILE A 12 10.00 -11.44 29.25
N ILE A 13 10.55 -12.60 29.64
CA ILE A 13 10.45 -13.83 28.84
C ILE A 13 9.03 -14.41 28.86
N SER A 14 8.32 -14.35 30.01
CA SER A 14 7.00 -14.97 30.14
C SER A 14 5.84 -14.12 29.62
N VAL A 15 5.95 -12.79 29.64
CA VAL A 15 4.87 -11.87 29.22
C VAL A 15 5.21 -11.14 27.91
N GLY A 16 6.48 -10.77 27.71
CA GLY A 16 6.90 -10.05 26.51
C GLY A 16 7.22 -10.93 25.30
N GLY A 17 7.81 -12.12 25.55
CA GLY A 17 8.25 -12.99 24.44
C GLY A 17 7.11 -13.62 23.65
N ALA A 18 6.05 -14.06 24.31
CA ALA A 18 4.91 -14.70 23.64
C ALA A 18 4.01 -13.66 22.93
N SER A 19 3.81 -12.49 23.55
CA SER A 19 3.00 -11.42 22.97
C SER A 19 3.70 -10.70 21.83
N ALA A 20 5.03 -10.53 21.89
CA ALA A 20 5.80 -9.92 20.81
C ALA A 20 5.87 -10.83 19.57
N LEU A 21 5.94 -12.16 19.78
CA LEU A 21 5.90 -13.12 18.67
C LEU A 21 4.51 -13.23 18.04
N SER A 22 3.43 -13.08 18.83
CA SER A 22 2.06 -13.04 18.30
C SER A 22 1.81 -11.75 17.52
N ALA A 23 2.26 -10.60 18.01
CA ALA A 23 2.10 -9.34 17.33
C ALA A 23 2.92 -9.28 16.02
N CYS A 24 4.12 -9.87 16.01
CA CYS A 24 4.89 -10.03 14.77
C CYS A 24 4.27 -11.09 13.84
N GLY A 25 3.64 -12.12 14.37
CA GLY A 25 2.96 -13.16 13.59
C GLY A 25 1.76 -12.61 12.84
N ASP A 26 0.92 -11.80 13.51
CA ASP A 26 -0.24 -11.19 12.87
C ASP A 26 0.15 -10.08 11.89
N ALA A 27 1.17 -9.27 12.21
CA ALA A 27 1.71 -8.28 11.29
C ALA A 27 2.36 -8.94 10.06
N ALA A 28 3.09 -10.04 10.23
CA ALA A 28 3.66 -10.80 9.14
C ALA A 28 2.59 -11.45 8.25
N ASN A 29 1.49 -11.93 8.85
CA ASN A 29 0.36 -12.48 8.09
C ASN A 29 -0.39 -11.40 7.30
N VAL A 30 -0.50 -10.18 7.83
CA VAL A 30 -1.13 -9.05 7.15
C VAL A 30 -0.29 -8.56 5.97
N VAL A 31 1.03 -8.55 6.14
CA VAL A 31 1.98 -8.19 5.06
C VAL A 31 2.07 -9.29 4.00
N ALA A 32 1.74 -10.53 4.35
CA ALA A 32 1.80 -11.67 3.44
C ALA A 32 0.51 -11.91 2.62
N THR A 33 -0.53 -11.09 2.79
CA THR A 33 -1.73 -11.20 1.94
C THR A 33 -1.33 -10.88 0.50
N THR A 34 -1.36 -11.88 -0.36
CA THR A 34 -0.98 -11.77 -1.77
C THR A 34 -2.07 -11.06 -2.57
N ALA A 35 -1.68 -10.39 -3.63
CA ALA A 35 -2.60 -9.78 -4.57
C ALA A 35 -3.64 -10.81 -5.05
N GLY A 36 -4.94 -10.52 -4.88
CA GLY A 36 -6.05 -11.38 -5.25
C GLY A 36 -6.58 -12.29 -4.13
N GLU A 37 -5.97 -12.33 -2.94
CA GLU A 37 -6.57 -12.98 -1.77
C GLU A 37 -7.49 -12.01 -1.01
N ARG A 38 -8.45 -12.56 -0.27
CA ARG A 38 -9.33 -11.74 0.58
C ARG A 38 -8.54 -11.10 1.71
N GLY A 39 -8.64 -9.77 1.82
CA GLY A 39 -8.08 -9.02 2.94
C GLY A 39 -8.93 -9.13 4.23
N ARG A 40 -8.46 -8.46 5.29
CA ARG A 40 -9.23 -8.27 6.54
C ARG A 40 -10.32 -7.22 6.36
N PHE A 41 -10.03 -6.16 5.64
CA PHE A 41 -10.96 -5.10 5.29
C PHE A 41 -11.53 -5.31 3.89
N TYR A 42 -10.70 -5.51 2.88
CA TYR A 42 -11.15 -5.66 1.50
C TYR A 42 -11.72 -7.04 1.22
N THR A 43 -12.79 -7.07 0.45
CA THR A 43 -13.26 -8.31 -0.21
C THR A 43 -12.23 -8.77 -1.22
N GLN A 44 -12.34 -10.00 -1.71
CA GLN A 44 -11.46 -10.52 -2.76
C GLN A 44 -11.54 -9.67 -4.04
N ASP A 45 -12.73 -9.24 -4.42
CA ASP A 45 -12.96 -8.38 -5.59
C ASP A 45 -12.32 -7.00 -5.45
N GLU A 46 -12.45 -6.38 -4.28
CA GLU A 46 -11.82 -5.09 -3.97
C GLU A 46 -10.30 -5.23 -3.94
N MET A 47 -9.78 -6.33 -3.38
CA MET A 47 -8.34 -6.59 -3.36
C MET A 47 -7.79 -6.78 -4.79
N THR A 48 -8.51 -7.49 -5.65
CA THR A 48 -8.15 -7.65 -7.06
C THR A 48 -8.12 -6.30 -7.78
N LEU A 49 -9.13 -5.47 -7.58
CA LEU A 49 -9.21 -4.13 -8.15
C LEU A 49 -8.02 -3.26 -7.70
N ILE A 50 -7.77 -3.20 -6.38
CA ILE A 50 -6.70 -2.38 -5.81
C ILE A 50 -5.34 -2.88 -6.29
N SER A 51 -5.13 -4.19 -6.34
CA SER A 51 -3.90 -4.78 -6.85
C SER A 51 -3.63 -4.37 -8.29
N ARG A 52 -4.66 -4.47 -9.15
CA ARG A 52 -4.52 -4.08 -10.55
C ARG A 52 -4.25 -2.57 -10.72
N ILE A 53 -4.97 -1.72 -9.99
CA ILE A 53 -4.70 -0.27 -10.01
C ILE A 53 -3.29 0.02 -9.50
N SER A 54 -2.86 -0.62 -8.41
CA SER A 54 -1.52 -0.41 -7.83
C SER A 54 -0.41 -0.80 -8.81
N ASP A 55 -0.56 -1.92 -9.51
CA ASP A 55 0.38 -2.40 -10.51
C ASP A 55 0.50 -1.46 -11.71
N LEU A 56 -0.65 -0.92 -12.17
CA LEU A 56 -0.66 0.04 -13.27
C LEU A 56 -0.14 1.43 -12.88
N VAL A 57 -0.29 1.84 -11.62
CA VAL A 57 0.22 3.14 -11.11
C VAL A 57 1.72 3.09 -10.87
N ILE A 58 2.22 1.99 -10.31
CA ILE A 58 3.66 1.77 -10.03
C ILE A 58 4.01 0.36 -10.47
N PRO A 59 4.24 0.16 -11.78
CA PRO A 59 4.62 -1.14 -12.33
C PRO A 59 6.06 -1.50 -11.95
N ARG A 60 6.39 -2.79 -12.03
CA ARG A 60 7.77 -3.23 -11.95
C ARG A 60 8.53 -2.78 -13.20
N THR A 61 9.67 -2.15 -12.99
CA THR A 61 10.62 -1.74 -14.03
C THR A 61 12.01 -2.29 -13.68
N GLU A 62 13.06 -1.45 -13.71
CA GLU A 62 14.35 -1.77 -13.13
C GLU A 62 14.31 -1.85 -11.59
N THR A 63 13.30 -1.21 -10.99
CA THR A 63 13.02 -1.26 -9.56
C THR A 63 11.73 -2.04 -9.27
N PRO A 64 11.55 -2.58 -8.03
CA PRO A 64 10.34 -3.27 -7.64
C PRO A 64 9.09 -2.38 -7.77
N GLY A 65 7.98 -2.96 -8.25
CA GLY A 65 6.70 -2.26 -8.34
C GLY A 65 5.86 -2.30 -7.05
N ALA A 66 4.65 -1.72 -7.10
CA ALA A 66 3.74 -1.67 -5.96
C ALA A 66 3.33 -3.06 -5.44
N LEU A 67 3.22 -4.05 -6.32
CA LEU A 67 2.90 -5.43 -5.91
C LEU A 67 4.06 -6.09 -5.19
N ASP A 68 5.30 -5.84 -5.61
CA ASP A 68 6.50 -6.36 -4.96
C ASP A 68 6.65 -5.80 -3.54
N ALA A 69 6.29 -4.54 -3.36
CA ALA A 69 6.25 -3.86 -2.07
C ALA A 69 5.00 -4.21 -1.24
N ASN A 70 4.13 -5.10 -1.75
CA ASN A 70 2.86 -5.48 -1.13
C ASN A 70 1.98 -4.29 -0.71
N VAL A 71 1.93 -3.25 -1.54
CA VAL A 71 1.10 -2.06 -1.30
C VAL A 71 -0.37 -2.41 -1.04
N PRO A 72 -1.04 -3.33 -1.80
CA PRO A 72 -2.42 -3.70 -1.52
C PRO A 72 -2.63 -4.29 -0.11
N GLY A 73 -1.73 -5.16 0.35
CA GLY A 73 -1.77 -5.74 1.69
C GLY A 73 -1.55 -4.70 2.79
N TYR A 74 -0.68 -3.72 2.55
CA TYR A 74 -0.50 -2.59 3.47
C TYR A 74 -1.76 -1.72 3.56
N LEU A 75 -2.41 -1.43 2.43
CA LEU A 75 -3.66 -0.66 2.42
C LEU A 75 -4.79 -1.39 3.13
N ASP A 76 -4.87 -2.72 3.01
CA ASP A 76 -5.83 -3.55 3.75
C ASP A 76 -5.62 -3.40 5.26
N ALA A 77 -4.37 -3.49 5.72
CA ALA A 77 -4.01 -3.28 7.12
C ALA A 77 -4.32 -1.86 7.60
N LEU A 78 -3.99 -0.85 6.81
CA LEU A 78 -4.26 0.55 7.13
C LEU A 78 -5.77 0.79 7.33
N MET A 79 -6.60 0.27 6.43
CA MET A 79 -8.05 0.41 6.52
C MET A 79 -8.64 -0.42 7.66
N SER A 80 -8.11 -1.63 7.92
CA SER A 80 -8.58 -2.51 8.98
C SER A 80 -8.24 -1.98 10.38
N ASP A 81 -7.01 -1.50 10.60
CA ASP A 81 -6.46 -1.27 11.93
C ASP A 81 -6.48 0.19 12.37
N TRP A 82 -6.44 1.12 11.41
CA TRP A 82 -6.23 2.54 11.71
C TRP A 82 -7.36 3.46 11.25
N ALA A 83 -8.07 3.09 10.17
CA ALA A 83 -9.12 3.94 9.64
C ALA A 83 -10.36 3.97 10.52
N SER A 84 -10.94 5.17 10.72
CA SER A 84 -12.25 5.30 11.36
C SER A 84 -13.35 4.66 10.51
N ALA A 85 -14.49 4.33 11.12
CA ALA A 85 -15.64 3.80 10.39
C ALA A 85 -16.11 4.72 9.26
N ASP A 86 -16.06 6.03 9.46
CA ASP A 86 -16.43 7.01 8.42
C ASP A 86 -15.44 6.97 7.25
N THR A 87 -14.13 6.86 7.55
CA THR A 87 -13.10 6.71 6.53
C THR A 87 -13.28 5.41 5.76
N GLN A 88 -13.52 4.30 6.45
CA GLN A 88 -13.78 2.99 5.83
C GLN A 88 -15.00 3.03 4.90
N ASN A 89 -16.10 3.62 5.34
CA ASN A 89 -17.32 3.75 4.54
C ASN A 89 -17.09 4.64 3.30
N GLY A 90 -16.44 5.79 3.49
CA GLY A 90 -16.09 6.68 2.38
C GLY A 90 -15.16 6.02 1.36
N HIS A 91 -14.18 5.26 1.85
CA HIS A 91 -13.27 4.51 1.00
C HIS A 91 -13.97 3.42 0.17
N ARG A 92 -14.88 2.65 0.78
CA ARG A 92 -15.69 1.65 0.03
C ARG A 92 -16.57 2.31 -1.03
N ALA A 93 -17.25 3.42 -0.69
CA ALA A 93 -18.05 4.15 -1.67
C ALA A 93 -17.17 4.65 -2.84
N ALA A 94 -15.96 5.12 -2.55
CA ALA A 94 -15.01 5.51 -3.58
C ALA A 94 -14.58 4.33 -4.46
N LEU A 95 -14.26 3.17 -3.89
CA LEU A 95 -13.91 1.97 -4.64
C LEU A 95 -15.02 1.51 -5.58
N GLN A 96 -16.28 1.57 -5.12
CA GLN A 96 -17.44 1.24 -5.98
C GLN A 96 -17.55 2.20 -7.17
N LEU A 97 -17.39 3.50 -6.95
CA LEU A 97 -17.42 4.50 -8.02
C LEU A 97 -16.27 4.30 -9.01
N ILE A 98 -15.05 4.06 -8.50
CA ILE A 98 -13.86 3.79 -9.31
C ILE A 98 -14.08 2.54 -10.17
N SER A 99 -14.54 1.42 -9.57
CA SER A 99 -14.83 0.19 -10.31
C SER A 99 -15.83 0.42 -11.43
N GLN A 100 -16.98 1.06 -11.12
CA GLN A 100 -18.01 1.36 -12.11
C GLN A 100 -17.46 2.25 -13.24
N ARG A 101 -16.66 3.24 -12.93
CA ARG A 101 -16.09 4.13 -13.95
C ARG A 101 -15.09 3.38 -14.82
N LEU A 102 -14.19 2.59 -14.25
CA LEU A 102 -13.22 1.78 -15.00
C LEU A 102 -13.91 0.71 -15.86
N ASP A 103 -14.94 0.03 -15.34
CA ASP A 103 -15.72 -0.95 -16.08
C ASP A 103 -16.48 -0.29 -17.23
N SER A 104 -16.97 0.94 -17.08
CA SER A 104 -17.61 1.68 -18.17
C SER A 104 -16.66 2.03 -19.33
N LEU A 105 -15.35 2.14 -19.03
CA LEU A 105 -14.31 2.50 -20.00
C LEU A 105 -13.70 1.27 -20.69
N SER A 106 -13.65 0.12 -20.01
CA SER A 106 -12.96 -1.09 -20.47
C SER A 106 -13.84 -2.35 -20.57
N GLY A 107 -15.12 -2.26 -20.19
CA GLY A 107 -16.05 -3.40 -20.10
C GLY A 107 -15.90 -4.15 -18.78
N ASP A 108 -14.82 -4.87 -18.55
CA ASP A 108 -14.45 -5.48 -17.27
C ASP A 108 -12.98 -5.16 -16.99
N PHE A 109 -12.75 -4.14 -16.19
CA PHE A 109 -11.40 -3.65 -15.91
C PHE A 109 -10.51 -4.73 -15.29
N LYS A 110 -11.07 -5.60 -14.46
CA LYS A 110 -10.28 -6.66 -13.79
C LYS A 110 -9.81 -7.73 -14.78
N ALA A 111 -10.55 -7.95 -15.85
CA ALA A 111 -10.25 -8.95 -16.89
C ALA A 111 -9.72 -8.32 -18.19
N ALA A 112 -9.77 -7.00 -18.34
CA ALA A 112 -9.30 -6.28 -19.53
C ALA A 112 -7.83 -6.55 -19.82
N SER A 113 -7.43 -6.48 -21.09
CA SER A 113 -6.02 -6.51 -21.45
C SER A 113 -5.25 -5.37 -20.78
N GLU A 114 -3.94 -5.49 -20.68
CA GLU A 114 -3.10 -4.44 -20.08
C GLU A 114 -3.26 -3.10 -20.80
N THR A 115 -3.28 -3.13 -22.13
CA THR A 115 -3.45 -1.90 -22.94
C THR A 115 -4.80 -1.22 -22.68
N GLU A 116 -5.89 -1.98 -22.60
CA GLU A 116 -7.22 -1.44 -22.30
C GLU A 116 -7.29 -0.90 -20.87
N ALA A 117 -6.71 -1.61 -19.91
CA ALA A 117 -6.68 -1.19 -18.51
C ALA A 117 -5.86 0.08 -18.32
N VAL A 118 -4.69 0.19 -18.97
CA VAL A 118 -3.88 1.43 -18.97
C VAL A 118 -4.65 2.58 -19.56
N ALA A 119 -5.33 2.39 -20.69
CA ALA A 119 -6.13 3.43 -21.34
C ALA A 119 -7.28 3.90 -20.41
N ALA A 120 -8.04 2.96 -19.84
CA ALA A 120 -9.15 3.27 -18.93
C ALA A 120 -8.66 3.99 -17.65
N LEU A 121 -7.56 3.53 -17.06
CA LEU A 121 -6.99 4.17 -15.88
C LEU A 121 -6.45 5.57 -16.18
N SER A 122 -5.83 5.76 -17.35
CA SER A 122 -5.32 7.08 -17.79
C SER A 122 -6.45 8.08 -18.02
N GLU A 123 -7.58 7.65 -18.57
CA GLU A 123 -8.76 8.49 -18.74
C GLU A 123 -9.36 8.87 -17.38
N LEU A 124 -9.55 7.90 -16.49
CA LEU A 124 -10.00 8.15 -15.10
C LEU A 124 -9.08 9.14 -14.38
N ASP A 125 -7.76 8.97 -14.50
CA ASP A 125 -6.77 9.84 -13.89
C ASP A 125 -6.88 11.27 -14.45
N SER A 126 -6.98 11.41 -15.77
CA SER A 126 -7.17 12.69 -16.44
C SER A 126 -8.42 13.40 -15.92
N ASP A 127 -9.57 12.72 -15.87
CA ASP A 127 -10.82 13.28 -15.35
C ASP A 127 -10.67 13.74 -13.91
N ALA A 128 -10.07 12.89 -13.08
CA ALA A 128 -9.89 13.17 -11.66
C ALA A 128 -9.01 14.41 -11.40
N PHE A 129 -7.98 14.64 -12.21
CA PHE A 129 -7.06 15.75 -12.01
C PHE A 129 -7.40 17.00 -12.86
N ASN A 130 -8.33 16.89 -13.84
CA ASN A 130 -8.82 18.01 -14.65
C ASN A 130 -10.16 18.58 -14.17
N GLY A 131 -10.57 18.30 -12.94
CA GLY A 131 -11.66 19.00 -12.27
C GLY A 131 -12.92 18.21 -11.99
N ASP A 132 -12.96 16.89 -12.24
CA ASP A 132 -14.07 16.05 -11.78
C ASP A 132 -13.97 15.83 -10.26
N ASN A 133 -14.75 16.61 -9.52
CA ASN A 133 -14.78 16.57 -8.07
C ASN A 133 -15.41 15.26 -7.53
N SER A 134 -16.18 14.53 -8.33
CA SER A 134 -16.75 13.23 -7.92
C SER A 134 -15.67 12.17 -7.72
N LEU A 135 -14.51 12.33 -8.38
CA LEU A 135 -13.37 11.43 -8.34
C LEU A 135 -12.36 11.75 -7.21
N GLY A 136 -12.77 12.50 -6.18
CA GLY A 136 -11.95 12.76 -5.00
C GLY A 136 -11.46 11.48 -4.30
N GLY A 137 -12.27 10.44 -4.29
CA GLY A 137 -11.90 9.14 -3.75
C GLY A 137 -10.79 8.45 -4.54
N TYR A 138 -10.75 8.60 -5.87
CA TYR A 138 -9.65 8.10 -6.68
C TYR A 138 -8.33 8.83 -6.40
N ARG A 139 -8.37 10.17 -6.29
CA ARG A 139 -7.18 10.95 -5.89
C ARG A 139 -6.62 10.49 -4.55
N SER A 140 -7.51 10.21 -3.58
CA SER A 140 -7.10 9.67 -2.28
C SER A 140 -6.48 8.27 -2.40
N LEU A 141 -7.10 7.37 -3.17
CA LEU A 141 -6.57 6.02 -3.40
C LEU A 141 -5.19 6.07 -4.06
N LYS A 142 -5.02 6.87 -5.10
CA LYS A 142 -3.71 7.08 -5.77
C LYS A 142 -2.67 7.62 -4.79
N GLY A 143 -3.08 8.57 -3.93
CA GLY A 143 -2.23 9.08 -2.85
C GLY A 143 -1.81 8.00 -1.84
N TYR A 144 -2.73 7.15 -1.41
CA TYR A 144 -2.42 6.02 -0.53
C TYR A 144 -1.46 5.03 -1.18
N ILE A 145 -1.66 4.66 -2.45
CA ILE A 145 -0.77 3.76 -3.19
C ILE A 145 0.64 4.33 -3.24
N THR A 146 0.79 5.59 -3.67
CA THR A 146 2.11 6.22 -3.81
C THR A 146 2.81 6.40 -2.47
N GLN A 147 2.12 6.87 -1.44
CA GLN A 147 2.69 7.03 -0.11
C GLN A 147 3.12 5.70 0.51
N SER A 148 2.30 4.65 0.35
CA SER A 148 2.62 3.32 0.86
C SER A 148 3.83 2.72 0.16
N TYR A 149 3.94 2.92 -1.16
CA TYR A 149 5.10 2.46 -1.92
C TYR A 149 6.39 3.15 -1.46
N PHE A 150 6.41 4.48 -1.41
CA PHE A 150 7.61 5.21 -1.00
C PHE A 150 7.94 5.09 0.49
N ALA A 151 7.00 4.64 1.32
CA ALA A 151 7.24 4.26 2.71
C ALA A 151 7.75 2.80 2.86
N SER A 152 7.68 1.99 1.83
CA SER A 152 8.23 0.63 1.82
C SER A 152 9.75 0.64 1.70
N GLU A 153 10.39 -0.48 2.06
CA GLU A 153 11.84 -0.65 1.89
C GLU A 153 12.24 -0.46 0.42
N ALA A 154 11.53 -1.11 -0.51
CA ALA A 154 11.81 -1.01 -1.93
C ALA A 154 11.71 0.42 -2.45
N GLY A 155 10.60 1.10 -2.20
CA GLY A 155 10.41 2.48 -2.64
C GLY A 155 11.40 3.46 -2.00
N ALA A 156 11.72 3.27 -0.72
CA ALA A 156 12.65 4.16 -0.03
C ALA A 156 14.10 3.94 -0.47
N THR A 157 14.57 2.68 -0.56
CA THR A 157 15.99 2.40 -0.75
C THR A 157 16.37 2.23 -2.22
N GLU A 158 15.51 1.63 -3.03
CA GLU A 158 15.82 1.34 -4.44
C GLU A 158 15.39 2.49 -5.36
N GLU A 159 14.22 3.08 -5.11
CA GLU A 159 13.70 4.18 -5.94
C GLU A 159 14.22 5.54 -5.47
N LEU A 160 14.01 5.90 -4.19
CA LEU A 160 14.43 7.18 -3.64
C LEU A 160 15.90 7.24 -3.25
N LYS A 161 16.62 6.10 -3.25
CA LYS A 161 18.03 6.01 -2.79
C LYS A 161 18.21 6.59 -1.38
N TRP A 162 17.18 6.45 -0.53
CA TRP A 162 17.19 7.02 0.81
C TRP A 162 18.21 6.34 1.73
N VAL A 163 18.97 7.14 2.45
CA VAL A 163 19.96 6.70 3.44
C VAL A 163 19.58 7.27 4.79
N ALA A 164 19.27 6.40 5.79
CA ALA A 164 18.81 6.80 7.12
C ALA A 164 19.79 7.72 7.87
N ILE A 165 21.10 7.43 7.76
CA ILE A 165 22.17 8.20 8.41
C ILE A 165 23.29 8.36 7.39
N PRO A 166 23.31 9.44 6.60
CA PRO A 166 24.30 9.61 5.53
C PRO A 166 25.75 9.86 6.03
N GLY A 167 25.94 10.05 7.35
CA GLY A 167 27.26 10.29 7.94
C GLY A 167 27.89 11.66 7.64
N ARG A 168 27.24 12.46 6.79
CA ARG A 168 27.63 13.81 6.40
C ARG A 168 26.40 14.67 6.19
N TRP A 169 26.58 15.98 6.26
CA TRP A 169 25.53 16.93 5.92
C TRP A 169 25.89 17.60 4.59
N ASP A 170 25.07 17.35 3.56
CA ASP A 170 25.19 17.99 2.26
C ASP A 170 23.97 18.90 2.06
N PRO A 171 24.18 20.24 2.02
CA PRO A 171 23.06 21.19 1.86
C PRO A 171 22.45 21.16 0.45
N SER A 172 23.16 20.62 -0.51
CA SER A 172 22.72 20.46 -1.88
C SER A 172 23.36 19.21 -2.48
N VAL A 173 22.54 18.30 -2.98
CA VAL A 173 23.00 17.11 -3.70
C VAL A 173 22.55 17.23 -5.15
N ASP A 174 23.50 17.11 -6.07
CA ASP A 174 23.15 17.04 -7.49
C ASP A 174 22.33 15.76 -7.72
N ILE A 175 21.15 15.93 -8.30
CA ILE A 175 20.35 14.80 -8.78
C ILE A 175 21.10 14.29 -10.01
N ALA A 176 21.94 13.29 -9.82
CA ALA A 176 22.63 12.65 -10.93
C ALA A 176 21.58 12.17 -11.93
N THR A 177 21.65 12.68 -13.15
CA THR A 177 20.98 12.10 -14.30
C THR A 177 21.45 10.68 -14.41
N GLY A 178 20.54 9.73 -14.15
CA GLY A 178 20.78 8.33 -13.88
C GLY A 178 21.94 7.70 -14.67
N ASP A 179 22.81 7.05 -13.92
CA ASP A 179 23.65 5.95 -14.39
C ASP A 179 22.98 4.63 -13.97
#